data_3bc29232a6926fb3d57212eae576e416
#
_entry.id   3bc29232a6926fb3d57212eae576e416
#
_cell.length_a   1.000
_cell.length_b   1.000
_cell.length_c   1.000
_cell.angle_alpha   90.00
_cell.angle_beta   90.00
_cell.angle_gamma   90.00
#
_symmetry.space_group_name_H-M   'P 1'
#
loop_
_entity.id
_entity.type
_entity.pdbx_description
1 polymer ?
#
loop_
_entity_poly.entity_id
_entity_poly.type
_entity_poly.pdbx_seq_one_letter_code
_entity_poly.pdbx_strand_id
1 'polypeptide(L)'
;MKNTFKIFLGCAVLVSALTAGTVRSQGTAGASQLLIPVGTETVALAGTNVGTVAGVDALFTNVAGLARQTGLQGTVSTTSYIADIDVMYAGMVVAMGETGTFGMTIKSLD
;
A
#
# COMPACT_ATOMS: atom_id res chain seq x y z
N MET A 1 9.27 -28.22 0.52
CA MET A 1 9.92 -27.29 -0.41
C MET A 1 9.30 -27.24 -1.80
N LYS A 2 8.97 -28.35 -2.45
CA LYS A 2 8.36 -28.32 -3.81
C LYS A 2 6.99 -27.64 -3.90
N ASN A 3 6.16 -27.72 -2.88
CA ASN A 3 4.81 -27.13 -2.91
C ASN A 3 4.85 -25.62 -2.64
N THR A 4 5.75 -25.15 -1.79
CA THR A 4 5.92 -23.73 -1.49
C THR A 4 6.38 -22.96 -2.72
N PHE A 5 7.26 -23.56 -3.53
CA PHE A 5 7.73 -22.96 -4.78
C PHE A 5 6.61 -22.83 -5.82
N LYS A 6 5.69 -23.81 -5.89
CA LYS A 6 4.54 -23.75 -6.80
C LYS A 6 3.53 -22.67 -6.40
N ILE A 7 3.33 -22.46 -5.11
CA ILE A 7 2.45 -21.41 -4.60
C ILE A 7 3.06 -20.03 -4.90
N PHE A 8 4.37 -19.87 -4.70
CA PHE A 8 5.07 -18.63 -5.04
C PHE A 8 5.02 -18.31 -6.53
N LEU A 9 5.21 -19.31 -7.38
CA LEU A 9 5.11 -19.16 -8.84
C LEU A 9 3.69 -18.83 -9.27
N GLY A 10 2.67 -19.43 -8.65
CA GLY A 10 1.27 -19.15 -8.90
C GLY A 10 0.87 -17.72 -8.54
N CYS A 11 1.33 -17.22 -7.38
CA CYS A 11 1.11 -15.84 -6.99
C CYS A 11 1.82 -14.83 -7.90
N ALA A 12 3.04 -15.13 -8.34
CA ALA A 12 3.77 -14.27 -9.27
C ALA A 12 3.08 -14.15 -10.63
N VAL A 13 2.52 -15.25 -11.14
CA VAL A 13 1.75 -15.26 -12.39
C VAL A 13 0.42 -14.52 -12.24
N LEU A 14 -0.25 -14.63 -11.11
CA LEU A 14 -1.49 -13.90 -10.85
C LEU A 14 -1.25 -12.38 -10.78
N VAL A 15 -0.19 -11.96 -10.14
CA VAL A 15 0.19 -10.54 -10.05
C VAL A 15 0.56 -9.98 -11.43
N SER A 16 1.26 -10.74 -12.27
CA SER A 16 1.60 -10.30 -13.63
C SER A 16 0.40 -10.21 -14.57
N ALA A 17 -0.62 -11.04 -14.38
CA ALA A 17 -1.84 -11.00 -15.17
C ALA A 17 -2.73 -9.76 -14.85
N LEU A 18 -2.66 -9.25 -13.63
CA LEU A 18 -3.37 -8.03 -13.20
C LEU A 18 -2.76 -6.74 -13.75
N THR A 19 -1.51 -6.77 -14.25
CA THR A 19 -0.80 -5.59 -14.77
C THR A 19 -0.96 -5.40 -16.28
N ALA A 20 -1.71 -6.24 -16.98
CA ALA A 20 -1.92 -6.16 -18.43
C ALA A 20 -2.90 -5.05 -18.87
N GLY A 21 -3.24 -4.11 -17.99
CA GLY A 21 -3.98 -2.90 -18.34
C GLY A 21 -3.09 -1.92 -19.11
N THR A 22 -3.65 -1.30 -20.17
CA THR A 22 -2.96 -0.25 -20.93
C THR A 22 -2.71 0.96 -20.02
N VAL A 23 -1.48 1.11 -19.56
CA VAL A 23 -1.05 2.30 -18.82
C VAL A 23 -0.97 3.47 -19.82
N ARG A 24 -1.96 4.33 -19.80
CA ARG A 24 -1.88 5.62 -20.49
C ARG A 24 -1.26 6.63 -19.54
N SER A 25 -0.01 6.96 -19.77
CA SER A 25 0.63 8.09 -19.12
C SER A 25 0.03 9.37 -19.72
N GLN A 26 -0.79 10.08 -18.95
CA GLN A 26 -1.28 11.39 -19.31
C GLN A 26 -0.48 12.44 -18.56
N GLY A 27 0.38 13.17 -19.28
CA GLY A 27 0.96 14.41 -18.84
C GLY A 27 2.35 14.34 -18.20
N THR A 28 2.99 15.50 -18.18
CA THR A 28 4.34 15.75 -17.65
C THR A 28 4.44 15.74 -16.11
N ALA A 29 3.30 15.67 -15.40
CA ALA A 29 3.22 15.57 -13.95
C ALA A 29 3.03 14.10 -13.53
N GLY A 30 3.94 13.23 -13.94
CA GLY A 30 3.90 11.83 -13.54
C GLY A 30 3.99 11.69 -12.02
N ALA A 31 3.08 10.89 -11.45
CA ALA A 31 3.11 10.49 -10.05
C ALA A 31 2.89 11.58 -8.99
N SER A 32 2.35 12.77 -9.34
CA SER A 32 1.96 13.79 -8.35
C SER A 32 0.96 13.26 -7.31
N GLN A 33 0.17 12.27 -7.68
CA GLN A 33 -0.73 11.54 -6.79
C GLN A 33 -0.02 10.83 -5.62
N LEU A 34 1.27 10.53 -5.74
CA LEU A 34 2.06 9.94 -4.67
C LEU A 34 2.37 10.95 -3.56
N LEU A 35 2.29 12.25 -3.84
CA LEU A 35 2.48 13.31 -2.87
C LEU A 35 1.28 13.51 -1.96
N ILE A 36 0.11 12.99 -2.32
CA ILE A 36 -1.09 13.06 -1.49
C ILE A 36 -0.95 12.03 -0.37
N PRO A 37 -0.80 12.46 0.89
CA PRO A 37 -0.65 11.53 2.00
C PRO A 37 -1.94 10.73 2.19
N VAL A 38 -1.79 9.47 2.57
CA VAL A 38 -2.88 8.57 2.93
C VAL A 38 -2.62 7.99 4.32
N GLY A 39 -3.67 7.52 4.98
CA GLY A 39 -3.60 7.07 6.35
C GLY A 39 -3.96 8.19 7.33
N THR A 40 -4.98 7.94 8.14
CA THR A 40 -5.56 8.94 9.05
C THR A 40 -4.54 9.48 10.04
N GLU A 41 -3.69 8.61 10.58
CA GLU A 41 -2.64 9.00 11.52
C GLU A 41 -1.57 9.87 10.85
N THR A 42 -1.10 9.46 9.67
CA THR A 42 -0.07 10.20 8.93
C THR A 42 -0.56 11.59 8.52
N VAL A 43 -1.81 11.70 8.09
CA VAL A 43 -2.42 12.99 7.76
C VAL A 43 -2.58 13.87 8.99
N ALA A 44 -3.06 13.32 10.10
CA ALA A 44 -3.24 14.05 11.37
C ALA A 44 -1.91 14.59 11.92
N LEU A 45 -0.82 13.84 11.73
CA LEU A 45 0.52 14.22 12.17
C LEU A 45 1.32 15.00 11.11
N ALA A 46 0.66 15.43 10.02
CA ALA A 46 1.30 16.14 8.91
C ALA A 46 2.58 15.43 8.37
N GLY A 47 2.60 14.09 8.39
CA GLY A 47 3.71 13.28 7.90
C GLY A 47 4.92 13.19 8.83
N THR A 48 4.86 13.71 10.05
CA THR A 48 6.01 13.68 10.97
C THR A 48 6.29 12.30 11.57
N ASN A 49 5.37 11.35 11.40
CA ASN A 49 5.46 9.98 11.91
C ASN A 49 6.28 9.02 11.04
N VAL A 50 7.00 9.48 10.02
CA VAL A 50 7.76 8.64 9.07
C VAL A 50 8.66 7.61 9.76
N GLY A 51 9.30 7.99 10.86
CA GLY A 51 10.21 7.10 11.61
C GLY A 51 9.50 6.15 12.57
N THR A 52 8.25 6.43 12.92
CA THR A 52 7.51 5.68 13.95
C THR A 52 6.31 4.91 13.42
N VAL A 53 5.87 5.20 12.20
CA VAL A 53 4.74 4.54 11.56
C VAL A 53 4.92 3.02 11.53
N ALA A 54 3.84 2.29 11.79
CA ALA A 54 3.80 0.83 11.74
C ALA A 54 2.47 0.35 11.12
N GLY A 55 2.37 -0.95 10.86
CA GLY A 55 1.14 -1.52 10.31
C GLY A 55 0.87 -1.11 8.87
N VAL A 56 -0.41 -1.03 8.51
CA VAL A 56 -0.85 -0.76 7.13
C VAL A 56 -0.41 0.61 6.63
N ASP A 57 -0.39 1.63 7.47
CA ASP A 57 0.01 2.98 7.09
C ASP A 57 1.50 3.07 6.71
N ALA A 58 2.32 2.12 7.20
CA ALA A 58 3.72 2.01 6.83
C ALA A 58 3.93 1.65 5.35
N LEU A 59 2.96 1.00 4.70
CA LEU A 59 3.02 0.67 3.28
C LEU A 59 3.20 1.90 2.38
N PHE A 60 2.71 3.05 2.81
CA PHE A 60 2.82 4.29 2.05
C PHE A 60 3.89 5.24 2.56
N THR A 61 4.16 5.20 3.85
CA THR A 61 5.00 6.20 4.50
C THR A 61 6.44 5.71 4.61
N ASN A 62 6.62 4.51 5.18
CA ASN A 62 7.93 3.90 5.38
C ASN A 62 7.79 2.40 5.59
N VAL A 63 8.04 1.63 4.55
CA VAL A 63 7.88 0.17 4.56
C VAL A 63 8.71 -0.54 5.62
N ALA A 64 9.77 0.07 6.13
CA ALA A 64 10.54 -0.47 7.26
C ALA A 64 9.68 -0.62 8.53
N GLY A 65 8.61 0.16 8.66
CA GLY A 65 7.63 0.03 9.74
C GLY A 65 6.88 -1.29 9.76
N LEU A 66 6.82 -2.01 8.63
CA LEU A 66 6.21 -3.34 8.55
C LEU A 66 6.94 -4.39 9.39
N ALA A 67 8.23 -4.20 9.63
CA ALA A 67 9.00 -5.12 10.48
C ALA A 67 8.50 -5.18 11.94
N ARG A 68 7.74 -4.18 12.37
CA ARG A 68 7.16 -4.10 13.71
C ARG A 68 5.73 -4.65 13.78
N GLN A 69 5.18 -5.04 12.63
CA GLN A 69 3.81 -5.55 12.55
C GLN A 69 3.72 -6.97 13.08
N THR A 70 2.65 -7.25 13.83
CA THR A 70 2.29 -8.59 14.29
C THR A 70 0.86 -8.92 13.87
N GLY A 71 0.66 -10.17 13.42
CA GLY A 71 -0.67 -10.65 13.01
C GLY A 71 -1.15 -10.07 11.67
N LEU A 72 -2.46 -9.95 11.55
CA LEU A 72 -3.15 -9.46 10.35
C LEU A 72 -3.76 -8.07 10.65
N GLN A 73 -3.55 -7.13 9.76
CA GLN A 73 -4.17 -5.81 9.81
C GLN A 73 -4.69 -5.40 8.44
N GLY A 74 -5.88 -4.79 8.40
CA GLY A 74 -6.45 -4.22 7.19
C GLY A 74 -7.06 -2.86 7.46
N THR A 75 -7.07 -1.99 6.44
CA THR A 75 -7.67 -0.67 6.50
C THR A 75 -8.35 -0.31 5.18
N VAL A 76 -9.41 0.48 5.28
CA VAL A 76 -10.05 1.16 4.16
C VAL A 76 -10.30 2.59 4.59
N SER A 77 -9.91 3.53 3.76
CA SER A 77 -10.10 4.96 4.03
C SER A 77 -10.54 5.67 2.76
N THR A 78 -11.43 6.64 2.93
CA THR A 78 -11.82 7.57 1.88
C THR A 78 -11.62 8.97 2.42
N THR A 79 -10.95 9.81 1.65
CA THR A 79 -10.68 11.19 2.02
C THR A 79 -11.06 12.10 0.85
N SER A 80 -11.96 13.04 1.09
CA SER A 80 -12.28 14.09 0.14
C SER A 80 -11.30 15.24 0.30
N TYR A 81 -10.63 15.57 -0.77
CA TYR A 81 -9.66 16.66 -0.84
C TYR A 81 -10.30 17.92 -1.46
N ILE A 82 -9.54 19.01 -1.48
CA ILE A 82 -9.95 20.24 -2.15
C ILE A 82 -10.16 19.98 -3.66
N ALA A 83 -11.10 20.71 -4.27
CA ALA A 83 -11.43 20.62 -5.70
C ALA A 83 -12.05 19.29 -6.15
N ASP A 84 -12.93 18.72 -5.32
CA ASP A 84 -13.68 17.50 -5.61
C ASP A 84 -12.79 16.28 -5.96
N ILE A 85 -11.57 16.23 -5.43
CA ILE A 85 -10.71 15.06 -5.56
C ILE A 85 -10.99 14.10 -4.41
N ASP A 86 -11.51 12.93 -4.72
CA ASP A 86 -11.69 11.84 -3.76
C ASP A 86 -10.52 10.86 -3.83
N VAL A 87 -9.92 10.60 -2.69
CA VAL A 87 -8.86 9.62 -2.53
C VAL A 87 -9.37 8.43 -1.76
N MET A 88 -9.45 7.30 -2.41
CA MET A 88 -9.76 6.02 -1.79
C MET A 88 -8.49 5.21 -1.59
N TYR A 89 -8.31 4.69 -0.40
CA TYR A 89 -7.19 3.88 0.00
C TYR A 89 -7.65 2.60 0.69
N ALA A 90 -7.10 1.48 0.29
CA ALA A 90 -7.27 0.20 0.99
C ALA A 90 -5.93 -0.50 1.10
N GLY A 91 -5.68 -1.11 2.24
CA GLY A 91 -4.45 -1.84 2.49
C GLY A 91 -4.65 -3.01 3.43
N MET A 92 -3.78 -4.00 3.30
CA MET A 92 -3.72 -5.19 4.15
C MET A 92 -2.26 -5.58 4.37
N VAL A 93 -1.97 -5.97 5.60
CA VAL A 93 -0.64 -6.45 6.03
C VAL A 93 -0.81 -7.73 6.84
N VAL A 94 0.02 -8.72 6.57
CA VAL A 94 0.10 -9.96 7.33
C VAL A 94 1.53 -10.24 7.74
N ALA A 95 1.76 -10.40 9.03
CA ALA A 95 3.04 -10.84 9.57
C ALA A 95 3.10 -12.39 9.60
N MET A 96 4.13 -12.95 8.98
CA MET A 96 4.37 -14.39 8.87
C MET A 96 5.51 -14.84 9.81
N GLY A 97 5.64 -14.20 10.97
CA GLY A 97 6.67 -14.50 11.95
C GLY A 97 8.09 -14.28 11.40
N GLU A 98 8.95 -15.26 11.56
CA GLU A 98 10.36 -15.19 11.12
C GLU A 98 10.54 -15.11 9.59
N THR A 99 9.51 -15.46 8.82
CA THR A 99 9.56 -15.40 7.36
C THR A 99 9.49 -13.97 6.83
N GLY A 100 8.92 -13.05 7.63
CA GLY A 100 8.77 -11.64 7.27
C GLY A 100 7.32 -11.17 7.28
N THR A 101 7.11 -9.99 6.74
CA THR A 101 5.78 -9.36 6.64
C THR A 101 5.44 -9.09 5.18
N PHE A 102 4.25 -9.50 4.78
CA PHE A 102 3.70 -9.21 3.46
C PHE A 102 2.63 -8.13 3.58
N GLY A 103 2.65 -7.16 2.67
CA GLY A 103 1.63 -6.12 2.60
C GLY A 103 1.22 -5.83 1.17
N MET A 104 -0.04 -5.46 1.00
CA MET A 104 -0.61 -5.06 -0.27
C MET A 104 -1.50 -3.83 -0.06
N THR A 105 -1.50 -2.93 -1.04
CA THR A 105 -2.27 -1.71 -0.96
C THR A 105 -2.76 -1.28 -2.34
N ILE A 106 -3.91 -0.62 -2.34
CA ILE A 106 -4.52 0.01 -3.51
C ILE A 106 -4.85 1.45 -3.13
N LYS A 107 -4.51 2.38 -4.00
CA LYS A 107 -4.90 3.79 -3.92
C LYS A 107 -5.55 4.19 -5.24
N SER A 108 -6.74 4.76 -5.16
CA SER A 108 -7.46 5.33 -6.29
C SER A 108 -7.71 6.82 -6.04
N LEU A 109 -7.63 7.60 -7.11
CA LEU A 109 -8.04 9.00 -7.16
C LEU A 109 -9.13 9.13 -8.21
N ASP A 110 -10.20 9.84 -7.85
CA ASP A 110 -11.32 10.15 -8.74
C ASP A 110 -11.61 11.65 -8.70
#